data_90a6f65fecf79a9bb26108dea3122c5c
#
_entry.id   90a6f65fecf79a9bb26108dea3122c5c
#
_cell.length_a   1.000
_cell.length_b   1.000
_cell.length_c   1.000
_cell.angle_alpha   90.00
_cell.angle_beta   90.00
_cell.angle_gamma   90.00
#
_symmetry.space_group_name_H-M   'P 1'
#
loop_
_entity.id
_entity.type
_entity.pdbx_description
1 polymer ?
#
loop_
_entity_poly.entity_id
_entity_poly.type
_entity_poly.pdbx_seq_one_letter_code
_entity_poly.pdbx_strand_id
1 'polypeptide(L)'
;RARQITRAFCADDFDGFAREKKLDLTFVCFTEYDVTIPNKLIAFKKVEVKNTFGEYLAAHNMKQARIAETEKYAHVTFFFNGGVEEPNEGEDRILVPSPKEVATYDQKPEMSAPKVCEKMVEAIKSGKYDVIITNFANPDMVGHTGIVEAAVKAVETIDECVGKVVDAIKEVDGQMFICADHGNAEQ
;
A
#
# COMPACT_ATOMS: atom_id res chain seq x y z
N ARG A 1 -11.84 9.25 -6.17
CA ARG A 1 -13.26 9.40 -6.61
C ARG A 1 -14.15 9.98 -5.50
N ALA A 2 -14.04 9.54 -4.23
CA ALA A 2 -14.81 10.08 -3.10
C ALA A 2 -14.63 11.59 -2.95
N ARG A 3 -13.40 12.12 -3.02
CA ARG A 3 -13.12 13.57 -3.00
C ARG A 3 -13.82 14.33 -4.12
N GLN A 4 -13.81 13.80 -5.34
CA GLN A 4 -14.45 14.43 -6.50
C GLN A 4 -15.96 14.55 -6.33
N ILE A 5 -16.61 13.46 -5.89
CA ILE A 5 -18.06 13.46 -5.62
C ILE A 5 -18.39 14.44 -4.49
N THR A 6 -17.65 14.41 -3.39
CA THR A 6 -17.86 15.32 -2.27
C THR A 6 -17.73 16.79 -2.72
N ARG A 7 -16.71 17.13 -3.51
CA ARG A 7 -16.57 18.49 -4.07
C ARG A 7 -17.74 18.87 -4.94
N ALA A 8 -18.19 17.97 -5.82
CA ALA A 8 -19.31 18.25 -6.72
C ALA A 8 -20.62 18.56 -5.97
N PHE A 9 -20.85 17.98 -4.80
CA PHE A 9 -22.04 18.26 -3.99
C PHE A 9 -21.85 19.39 -2.99
N CYS A 10 -20.69 19.56 -2.40
CA CYS A 10 -20.48 20.40 -1.23
C CYS A 10 -19.79 21.72 -1.51
N ALA A 11 -18.84 21.79 -2.47
CA ALA A 11 -18.07 23.01 -2.72
C ALA A 11 -18.93 24.09 -3.39
N ASP A 12 -18.82 25.34 -2.89
CA ASP A 12 -19.52 26.48 -3.48
C ASP A 12 -18.90 26.91 -4.80
N ASP A 13 -17.59 26.84 -4.87
CA ASP A 13 -16.71 27.24 -5.99
C ASP A 13 -16.38 26.08 -6.95
N PHE A 14 -17.23 25.05 -7.00
CA PHE A 14 -17.01 23.89 -7.86
C PHE A 14 -17.08 24.26 -9.34
N ASP A 15 -16.03 23.95 -10.09
CA ASP A 15 -15.81 24.28 -11.50
C ASP A 15 -15.64 23.06 -12.43
N GLY A 16 -15.73 21.85 -11.91
CA GLY A 16 -15.47 20.62 -12.66
C GLY A 16 -16.50 20.33 -13.78
N PHE A 17 -17.72 20.84 -13.65
CA PHE A 17 -18.78 20.85 -14.68
C PHE A 17 -19.88 21.85 -14.29
N ALA A 18 -20.70 22.26 -15.27
CA ALA A 18 -21.82 23.16 -15.02
C ALA A 18 -22.93 22.45 -14.23
N ARG A 19 -23.20 22.92 -13.01
CA ARG A 19 -24.33 22.46 -12.19
C ARG A 19 -25.57 23.33 -12.52
N GLU A 20 -26.71 22.72 -12.79
CA GLU A 20 -27.97 23.46 -12.97
C GLU A 20 -28.36 24.23 -11.71
N LYS A 21 -28.14 23.59 -10.56
CA LYS A 21 -28.31 24.21 -9.22
C LYS A 21 -27.46 23.50 -8.20
N LYS A 22 -27.06 24.20 -7.13
CA LYS A 22 -26.57 23.59 -5.92
C LYS A 22 -27.77 23.07 -5.12
N LEU A 23 -27.73 21.78 -4.77
CA LEU A 23 -28.78 21.17 -3.97
C LEU A 23 -28.60 21.54 -2.49
N ASP A 24 -29.69 21.81 -1.80
CA ASP A 24 -29.71 21.97 -0.35
C ASP A 24 -29.75 20.58 0.28
N LEU A 25 -28.58 20.09 0.69
CA LEU A 25 -28.38 18.73 1.17
C LEU A 25 -27.67 18.72 2.53
N THR A 26 -28.08 17.82 3.38
CA THR A 26 -27.23 17.33 4.46
C THR A 26 -26.31 16.25 3.92
N PHE A 27 -25.08 16.62 3.53
CA PHE A 27 -24.12 15.68 2.95
C PHE A 27 -23.24 15.09 4.03
N VAL A 28 -23.28 13.76 4.18
CA VAL A 28 -22.51 13.03 5.20
C VAL A 28 -21.49 12.13 4.53
N CYS A 29 -20.22 12.36 4.81
CA CYS A 29 -19.11 11.47 4.42
C CYS A 29 -18.91 10.42 5.50
N PHE A 30 -18.57 9.18 5.11
CA PHE A 30 -18.18 8.17 6.09
C PHE A 30 -16.96 8.60 6.90
N THR A 31 -15.93 9.12 6.22
CA THR A 31 -14.72 9.64 6.85
C THR A 31 -14.31 10.97 6.21
N GLU A 32 -13.32 11.64 6.78
CA GLU A 32 -12.79 12.88 6.23
C GLU A 32 -11.87 12.61 5.03
N TYR A 33 -12.44 12.70 3.83
CA TYR A 33 -11.68 12.48 2.58
C TYR A 33 -10.77 13.64 2.20
N ASP A 34 -11.13 14.86 2.61
CA ASP A 34 -10.40 16.08 2.30
C ASP A 34 -10.88 17.20 3.23
N VAL A 35 -9.98 17.74 4.03
CA VAL A 35 -10.28 18.80 5.01
C VAL A 35 -10.72 20.12 4.34
N THR A 36 -10.29 20.36 3.10
CA THR A 36 -10.56 21.61 2.37
C THR A 36 -11.96 21.72 1.80
N ILE A 37 -12.72 20.62 1.75
CA ILE A 37 -14.08 20.63 1.21
C ILE A 37 -15.05 21.13 2.28
N PRO A 38 -15.76 22.24 2.06
CA PRO A 38 -16.75 22.78 3.00
C PRO A 38 -18.08 21.99 2.99
N ASN A 39 -19.02 22.40 3.82
CA ASN A 39 -20.43 21.99 3.80
C ASN A 39 -20.67 20.47 3.85
N LYS A 40 -19.84 19.73 4.57
CA LYS A 40 -19.99 18.29 4.80
C LYS A 40 -20.00 17.95 6.29
N LEU A 41 -20.69 16.89 6.63
CA LEU A 41 -20.59 16.23 7.94
C LEU A 41 -19.74 14.98 7.80
N ILE A 42 -19.14 14.54 8.90
CA ILE A 42 -18.30 13.34 8.99
C ILE A 42 -18.95 12.37 9.98
N ALA A 43 -19.31 11.18 9.49
CA ALA A 43 -19.90 10.13 10.34
C ALA A 43 -18.85 9.53 11.29
N PHE A 44 -17.70 9.15 10.75
CA PHE A 44 -16.60 8.55 11.51
C PHE A 44 -15.36 9.45 11.38
N LYS A 45 -15.07 10.18 12.45
CA LYS A 45 -13.87 11.01 12.53
C LYS A 45 -12.62 10.14 12.50
N LYS A 46 -11.54 10.67 11.93
CA LYS A 46 -10.23 10.02 11.97
C LYS A 46 -9.82 9.84 13.45
N VAL A 47 -9.54 8.59 13.81
CA VAL A 47 -8.96 8.26 15.12
C VAL A 47 -7.45 8.17 14.93
N GLU A 48 -6.70 8.88 15.74
CA GLU A 48 -5.26 8.76 15.78
C GLU A 48 -4.89 7.40 16.40
N VAL A 49 -4.23 6.56 15.61
CA VAL A 49 -3.70 5.28 16.08
C VAL A 49 -2.33 5.55 16.69
N LYS A 50 -2.18 5.25 17.98
CA LYS A 50 -0.92 5.40 18.72
C LYS A 50 -0.29 4.06 19.00
N ASN A 51 1.01 4.06 19.23
CA ASN A 51 1.79 2.86 19.51
C ASN A 51 1.69 1.83 18.38
N THR A 52 1.80 2.33 17.15
CA THR A 52 1.92 1.48 15.97
C THR A 52 3.21 0.65 16.04
N PHE A 53 3.29 -0.43 15.25
CA PHE A 53 4.48 -1.26 15.25
C PHE A 53 5.74 -0.47 14.86
N GLY A 54 5.61 0.48 13.91
CA GLY A 54 6.72 1.37 13.53
C GLY A 54 7.19 2.26 14.66
N GLU A 55 6.26 2.85 15.43
CA GLU A 55 6.58 3.65 16.63
C GLU A 55 7.23 2.81 17.72
N TYR A 56 6.74 1.58 17.92
CA TYR A 56 7.34 0.64 18.88
C TYR A 56 8.79 0.30 18.54
N LEU A 57 9.08 0.00 17.26
CA LEU A 57 10.44 -0.25 16.80
C LEU A 57 11.35 0.97 17.00
N ALA A 58 10.86 2.17 16.64
CA ALA A 58 11.58 3.43 16.84
C ALA A 58 11.90 3.69 18.32
N ALA A 59 10.93 3.48 19.22
CA ALA A 59 11.11 3.64 20.66
C ALA A 59 12.17 2.67 21.26
N HIS A 60 12.47 1.57 20.57
CA HIS A 60 13.49 0.60 20.94
C HIS A 60 14.80 0.76 20.14
N ASN A 61 14.97 1.88 19.42
CA ASN A 61 16.12 2.17 18.56
C ASN A 61 16.39 1.10 17.48
N MET A 62 15.36 0.37 17.07
CA MET A 62 15.44 -0.65 16.03
C MET A 62 15.36 -0.01 14.64
N LYS A 63 16.13 -0.56 13.69
CA LYS A 63 16.13 -0.15 12.30
C LYS A 63 15.14 -0.96 11.49
N GLN A 64 14.35 -0.28 10.68
CA GLN A 64 13.29 -0.90 9.90
C GLN A 64 13.30 -0.45 8.43
N ALA A 65 12.98 -1.37 7.52
CA ALA A 65 12.81 -1.08 6.10
C ALA A 65 11.38 -1.38 5.65
N ARG A 66 10.84 -0.49 4.81
CA ARG A 66 9.54 -0.65 4.13
C ARG A 66 9.80 -0.75 2.65
N ILE A 67 9.47 -1.89 2.05
CA ILE A 67 9.79 -2.18 0.65
C ILE A 67 8.52 -2.59 -0.08
N ALA A 68 8.15 -1.88 -1.14
CA ALA A 68 7.06 -2.29 -2.01
C ALA A 68 7.14 -1.56 -3.36
N GLU A 69 6.43 -2.11 -4.33
CA GLU A 69 6.19 -1.37 -5.57
C GLU A 69 5.04 -0.36 -5.40
N THR A 70 4.90 0.58 -6.36
CA THR A 70 4.03 1.75 -6.28
C THR A 70 2.62 1.43 -5.79
N GLU A 71 1.99 0.36 -6.30
CA GLU A 71 0.59 0.01 -5.99
C GLU A 71 0.37 -0.37 -4.51
N LYS A 72 1.41 -0.87 -3.84
CA LYS A 72 1.33 -1.31 -2.44
C LYS A 72 2.26 -0.51 -1.50
N TYR A 73 2.90 0.53 -2.01
CA TYR A 73 3.80 1.36 -1.19
C TYR A 73 3.09 2.02 0.00
N ALA A 74 1.93 2.61 -0.23
CA ALA A 74 1.15 3.20 0.84
C ALA A 74 0.70 2.18 1.90
N HIS A 75 0.53 0.91 1.52
CA HIS A 75 0.12 -0.15 2.45
C HIS A 75 1.20 -0.46 3.49
N VAL A 76 2.47 -0.46 3.08
CA VAL A 76 3.61 -0.71 3.99
C VAL A 76 4.17 0.57 4.63
N THR A 77 3.67 1.75 4.26
CA THR A 77 4.10 3.05 4.81
C THR A 77 2.96 3.76 5.51
N PHE A 78 2.20 4.58 4.80
CA PHE A 78 1.14 5.43 5.33
C PHE A 78 0.10 4.66 6.16
N PHE A 79 -0.49 3.59 5.59
CA PHE A 79 -1.51 2.82 6.29
C PHE A 79 -0.94 2.02 7.45
N PHE A 80 0.24 1.44 7.27
CA PHE A 80 0.92 0.68 8.31
C PHE A 80 1.33 1.56 9.50
N ASN A 81 1.61 2.84 9.26
CA ASN A 81 1.90 3.85 10.27
C ASN A 81 0.65 4.58 10.79
N GLY A 82 -0.53 3.94 10.71
CA GLY A 82 -1.77 4.49 11.27
C GLY A 82 -2.28 5.75 10.57
N GLY A 83 -1.88 5.98 9.30
CA GLY A 83 -2.26 7.15 8.51
C GLY A 83 -1.36 8.37 8.74
N VAL A 84 -0.13 8.14 9.17
CA VAL A 84 0.94 9.15 9.29
C VAL A 84 1.87 9.01 8.09
N GLU A 85 2.12 10.13 7.39
CA GLU A 85 2.97 10.14 6.18
C GLU A 85 4.46 10.13 6.52
N GLU A 86 4.85 10.79 7.59
CA GLU A 86 6.24 10.90 8.01
C GLU A 86 6.79 9.54 8.44
N PRO A 87 8.01 9.16 8.01
CA PRO A 87 8.68 7.96 8.50
C PRO A 87 8.94 8.03 10.01
N ASN A 88 8.86 6.89 10.68
CA ASN A 88 9.33 6.79 12.06
C ASN A 88 10.86 6.90 12.13
N GLU A 89 11.41 7.20 13.30
CA GLU A 89 12.85 7.17 13.49
C GLU A 89 13.39 5.76 13.17
N GLY A 90 14.47 5.70 12.37
CA GLY A 90 15.05 4.43 11.94
C GLY A 90 14.28 3.72 10.83
N GLU A 91 13.25 4.33 10.24
CA GLU A 91 12.46 3.78 9.12
C GLU A 91 13.02 4.25 7.78
N ASP A 92 13.57 3.33 7.00
CA ASP A 92 13.92 3.54 5.60
C ASP A 92 12.79 3.05 4.68
N ARG A 93 12.56 3.78 3.60
CA ARG A 93 11.53 3.47 2.61
C ARG A 93 12.13 3.25 1.25
N ILE A 94 11.87 2.09 0.67
CA ILE A 94 12.37 1.68 -0.66
C ILE A 94 11.17 1.46 -1.58
N LEU A 95 10.94 2.46 -2.44
CA LEU A 95 9.91 2.40 -3.47
C LEU A 95 10.48 1.80 -4.75
N VAL A 96 9.84 0.76 -5.25
CA VAL A 96 10.08 0.21 -6.59
C VAL A 96 8.94 0.67 -7.51
N PRO A 97 9.23 1.33 -8.65
CA PRO A 97 8.16 1.73 -9.57
C PRO A 97 7.43 0.52 -10.15
N SER A 98 6.09 0.53 -10.10
CA SER A 98 5.26 -0.43 -10.83
C SER A 98 5.36 -0.21 -12.34
N PRO A 99 5.11 -1.24 -13.17
CA PRO A 99 5.14 -1.11 -14.63
C PRO A 99 4.17 -0.04 -15.12
N LYS A 100 4.63 0.84 -16.01
CA LYS A 100 3.82 1.89 -16.66
C LYS A 100 3.57 1.62 -18.14
N GLU A 101 4.25 0.63 -18.67
CA GLU A 101 4.22 0.25 -20.09
C GLU A 101 3.00 -0.60 -20.48
N VAL A 102 2.22 -1.06 -19.52
CA VAL A 102 1.02 -1.88 -19.73
C VAL A 102 -0.23 -1.14 -19.24
N ALA A 103 -1.36 -1.37 -19.90
CA ALA A 103 -2.63 -0.76 -19.53
C ALA A 103 -3.26 -1.43 -18.31
N THR A 104 -3.10 -2.76 -18.19
CA THR A 104 -3.58 -3.60 -17.10
C THR A 104 -2.53 -4.65 -16.75
N TYR A 105 -2.50 -5.09 -15.49
CA TYR A 105 -1.41 -5.94 -14.99
C TYR A 105 -1.50 -7.41 -15.40
N ASP A 106 -2.62 -7.86 -15.99
CA ASP A 106 -2.70 -9.16 -16.67
C ASP A 106 -1.74 -9.28 -17.86
N GLN A 107 -1.38 -8.13 -18.48
CA GLN A 107 -0.39 -8.07 -19.56
C GLN A 107 1.06 -8.21 -19.08
N LYS A 108 1.29 -8.07 -17.78
CA LYS A 108 2.59 -8.21 -17.11
C LYS A 108 2.41 -8.71 -15.68
N PRO A 109 2.01 -9.98 -15.49
CA PRO A 109 1.64 -10.53 -14.17
C PRO A 109 2.78 -10.52 -13.15
N GLU A 110 4.04 -10.57 -13.60
CA GLU A 110 5.20 -10.44 -12.74
C GLU A 110 5.37 -9.04 -12.16
N MET A 111 4.73 -8.03 -12.74
CA MET A 111 4.81 -6.63 -12.31
C MET A 111 6.26 -6.20 -11.99
N SER A 112 6.51 -5.67 -10.81
CA SER A 112 7.86 -5.34 -10.33
C SER A 112 8.34 -6.27 -9.20
N ALA A 113 7.66 -7.40 -8.96
CA ALA A 113 8.02 -8.32 -7.87
C ALA A 113 9.48 -8.79 -7.90
N PRO A 114 10.10 -9.12 -9.06
CA PRO A 114 11.51 -9.50 -9.09
C PRO A 114 12.44 -8.40 -8.55
N LYS A 115 12.14 -7.13 -8.85
CA LYS A 115 12.92 -5.98 -8.33
C LYS A 115 12.67 -5.73 -6.84
N VAL A 116 11.43 -5.90 -6.38
CA VAL A 116 11.08 -5.83 -4.94
C VAL A 116 11.84 -6.92 -4.18
N CYS A 117 11.84 -8.15 -4.72
CA CYS A 117 12.58 -9.28 -4.17
C CYS A 117 14.10 -9.00 -4.09
N GLU A 118 14.71 -8.46 -5.15
CA GLU A 118 16.11 -8.07 -5.16
C GLU A 118 16.43 -7.08 -4.03
N LYS A 119 15.62 -6.01 -3.90
CA LYS A 119 15.79 -5.02 -2.84
C LYS A 119 15.59 -5.60 -1.44
N MET A 120 14.68 -6.55 -1.30
CA MET A 120 14.46 -7.25 -0.04
C MET A 120 15.65 -8.13 0.33
N VAL A 121 16.18 -8.92 -0.61
CA VAL A 121 17.39 -9.74 -0.41
C VAL A 121 18.61 -8.88 -0.09
N GLU A 122 18.81 -7.75 -0.80
CA GLU A 122 19.87 -6.78 -0.49
C GLU A 122 19.74 -6.25 0.96
N ALA A 123 18.52 -5.84 1.35
CA ALA A 123 18.25 -5.33 2.69
C ALA A 123 18.52 -6.36 3.78
N ILE A 124 18.10 -7.62 3.60
CA ILE A 124 18.34 -8.74 4.51
C ILE A 124 19.85 -8.97 4.67
N LYS A 125 20.57 -9.14 3.55
CA LYS A 125 22.03 -9.45 3.58
C LYS A 125 22.88 -8.26 4.04
N SER A 126 22.35 -7.04 4.03
CA SER A 126 23.08 -5.86 4.51
C SER A 126 23.33 -5.88 6.02
N GLY A 127 22.54 -6.61 6.79
CA GLY A 127 22.57 -6.59 8.26
C GLY A 127 22.22 -5.22 8.88
N LYS A 128 21.67 -4.30 8.08
CA LYS A 128 21.34 -2.94 8.53
C LYS A 128 20.04 -2.87 9.32
N TYR A 129 19.11 -3.76 9.04
CA TYR A 129 17.75 -3.68 9.53
C TYR A 129 17.41 -4.82 10.48
N ASP A 130 16.76 -4.48 11.57
CA ASP A 130 16.21 -5.44 12.53
C ASP A 130 14.87 -6.01 12.03
N VAL A 131 14.09 -5.19 11.29
CA VAL A 131 12.79 -5.55 10.75
C VAL A 131 12.64 -5.06 9.32
N ILE A 132 12.16 -5.93 8.43
CA ILE A 132 11.84 -5.58 7.04
C ILE A 132 10.38 -5.92 6.80
N ILE A 133 9.61 -4.97 6.27
CA ILE A 133 8.20 -5.14 5.93
C ILE A 133 8.03 -4.89 4.44
N THR A 134 7.44 -5.87 3.76
CA THR A 134 7.16 -5.79 2.32
C THR A 134 5.73 -6.22 2.01
N ASN A 135 5.23 -5.77 0.87
CA ASN A 135 4.00 -6.29 0.28
C ASN A 135 4.25 -6.52 -1.23
N PHE A 136 3.96 -7.72 -1.69
CA PHE A 136 3.96 -8.05 -3.12
C PHE A 136 2.57 -7.81 -3.70
N ALA A 137 2.47 -6.90 -4.66
CA ALA A 137 1.21 -6.40 -5.19
C ALA A 137 0.50 -7.38 -6.13
N ASN A 138 1.23 -8.36 -6.68
CA ASN A 138 0.80 -9.13 -7.85
C ASN A 138 -0.52 -9.89 -7.65
N PRO A 139 -0.73 -10.71 -6.60
CA PRO A 139 -1.96 -11.48 -6.48
C PRO A 139 -3.21 -10.59 -6.43
N ASP A 140 -3.12 -9.46 -5.74
CA ASP A 140 -4.23 -8.50 -5.65
C ASP A 140 -4.44 -7.75 -6.97
N MET A 141 -3.41 -7.11 -7.48
CA MET A 141 -3.54 -6.24 -8.66
C MET A 141 -3.89 -7.01 -9.93
N VAL A 142 -3.30 -8.20 -10.13
CA VAL A 142 -3.63 -9.07 -11.25
C VAL A 142 -4.96 -9.77 -11.03
N GLY A 143 -5.28 -10.19 -9.80
CA GLY A 143 -6.56 -10.80 -9.44
C GLY A 143 -7.76 -9.91 -9.79
N HIS A 144 -7.63 -8.59 -9.64
CA HIS A 144 -8.67 -7.64 -10.05
C HIS A 144 -8.99 -7.63 -11.55
N THR A 145 -8.13 -8.19 -12.39
CA THR A 145 -8.40 -8.29 -13.84
C THR A 145 -9.35 -9.44 -14.21
N GLY A 146 -9.49 -10.43 -13.34
CA GLY A 146 -10.32 -11.61 -13.57
C GLY A 146 -9.74 -12.59 -14.61
N ILE A 147 -8.47 -12.43 -14.98
CA ILE A 147 -7.79 -13.32 -15.95
C ILE A 147 -7.03 -14.41 -15.18
N VAL A 148 -7.60 -15.61 -15.16
CA VAL A 148 -7.09 -16.74 -14.34
C VAL A 148 -5.63 -17.10 -14.67
N GLU A 149 -5.27 -17.20 -15.96
CA GLU A 149 -3.91 -17.53 -16.39
C GLU A 149 -2.90 -16.48 -15.91
N ALA A 150 -3.28 -15.20 -15.90
CA ALA A 150 -2.44 -14.13 -15.40
C ALA A 150 -2.31 -14.20 -13.86
N ALA A 151 -3.39 -14.52 -13.15
CA ALA A 151 -3.37 -14.71 -11.70
C ALA A 151 -2.46 -15.88 -11.29
N VAL A 152 -2.54 -17.01 -12.00
CA VAL A 152 -1.63 -18.14 -11.79
C VAL A 152 -0.17 -17.71 -11.98
N LYS A 153 0.13 -16.98 -13.06
CA LYS A 153 1.49 -16.50 -13.32
C LYS A 153 1.98 -15.50 -12.27
N ALA A 154 1.09 -14.66 -11.76
CA ALA A 154 1.39 -13.76 -10.65
C ALA A 154 1.79 -14.52 -9.38
N VAL A 155 1.04 -15.55 -9.01
CA VAL A 155 1.32 -16.41 -7.85
C VAL A 155 2.63 -17.17 -8.02
N GLU A 156 2.88 -17.78 -9.19
CA GLU A 156 4.16 -18.46 -9.50
C GLU A 156 5.34 -17.50 -9.33
N THR A 157 5.22 -16.26 -9.81
CA THR A 157 6.28 -15.25 -9.66
C THR A 157 6.54 -14.92 -8.19
N ILE A 158 5.48 -14.82 -7.37
CA ILE A 158 5.63 -14.58 -5.93
C ILE A 158 6.27 -15.78 -5.24
N ASP A 159 5.90 -17.00 -5.60
CA ASP A 159 6.51 -18.22 -5.04
C ASP A 159 8.03 -18.23 -5.27
N GLU A 160 8.47 -17.94 -6.50
CA GLU A 160 9.91 -17.80 -6.80
C GLU A 160 10.60 -16.70 -5.97
N CYS A 161 9.93 -15.55 -5.80
CA CYS A 161 10.45 -14.44 -5.00
C CYS A 161 10.56 -14.81 -3.52
N VAL A 162 9.51 -15.42 -2.98
CA VAL A 162 9.47 -15.90 -1.59
C VAL A 162 10.57 -16.92 -1.34
N GLY A 163 10.78 -17.86 -2.27
CA GLY A 163 11.88 -18.82 -2.18
C GLY A 163 13.25 -18.16 -1.98
N LYS A 164 13.55 -17.13 -2.80
CA LYS A 164 14.82 -16.37 -2.68
C LYS A 164 14.94 -15.61 -1.35
N VAL A 165 13.82 -15.06 -0.86
CA VAL A 165 13.78 -14.37 0.43
C VAL A 165 13.98 -15.33 1.58
N VAL A 166 13.34 -16.52 1.54
CA VAL A 166 13.52 -17.59 2.54
C VAL A 166 14.98 -18.01 2.62
N ASP A 167 15.64 -18.20 1.47
CA ASP A 167 17.06 -18.56 1.46
C ASP A 167 17.93 -17.45 2.06
N ALA A 168 17.68 -16.19 1.72
CA ALA A 168 18.40 -15.06 2.30
C ALA A 168 18.19 -14.94 3.82
N ILE A 169 16.97 -15.17 4.33
CA ILE A 169 16.67 -15.15 5.77
C ILE A 169 17.40 -16.27 6.51
N LYS A 170 17.48 -17.48 5.92
CA LYS A 170 18.24 -18.60 6.50
C LYS A 170 19.73 -18.31 6.59
N GLU A 171 20.31 -17.62 5.58
CA GLU A 171 21.73 -17.25 5.59
C GLU A 171 22.10 -16.32 6.77
N VAL A 172 21.15 -15.50 7.24
CA VAL A 172 21.38 -14.54 8.33
C VAL A 172 20.78 -15.00 9.68
N ASP A 173 20.32 -16.25 9.78
CA ASP A 173 19.62 -16.80 10.96
C ASP A 173 18.43 -15.95 11.40
N GLY A 174 17.69 -15.41 10.42
CA GLY A 174 16.54 -14.56 10.64
C GLY A 174 15.24 -15.33 10.79
N GLN A 175 14.15 -14.60 11.07
CA GLN A 175 12.78 -15.13 11.15
C GLN A 175 11.92 -14.45 10.11
N MET A 176 10.95 -15.17 9.56
CA MET A 176 10.04 -14.67 8.53
C MET A 176 8.59 -15.04 8.85
N PHE A 177 7.70 -14.09 8.64
CA PHE A 177 6.25 -14.27 8.65
C PHE A 177 5.69 -14.01 7.27
N ILE A 178 4.83 -14.90 6.78
CA ILE A 178 4.12 -14.77 5.50
C ILE A 178 2.63 -14.73 5.79
N CYS A 179 1.95 -13.70 5.31
CA CYS A 179 0.49 -13.57 5.42
C CYS A 179 -0.07 -12.84 4.20
N ALA A 180 -1.37 -12.92 4.01
CA ALA A 180 -2.10 -12.02 3.14
C ALA A 180 -2.70 -10.89 3.97
N ASP A 181 -2.83 -9.68 3.39
CA ASP A 181 -3.53 -8.55 3.97
C ASP A 181 -5.06 -8.65 3.74
N HIS A 182 -5.49 -9.34 2.68
CA HIS A 182 -6.87 -9.68 2.35
C HIS A 182 -6.91 -10.79 1.30
N GLY A 183 -8.08 -11.32 0.99
CA GLY A 183 -8.31 -12.26 -0.08
C GLY A 183 -8.57 -11.57 -1.42
N ASN A 184 -8.23 -12.24 -2.52
CA ASN A 184 -8.55 -11.84 -3.89
C ASN A 184 -8.32 -13.00 -4.88
N ALA A 185 -7.06 -13.42 -5.08
CA ALA A 185 -6.67 -14.35 -6.15
C ALA A 185 -7.05 -15.82 -5.89
N GLU A 186 -7.59 -16.15 -4.74
CA GLU A 186 -8.03 -17.50 -4.37
C GLU A 186 -9.43 -17.89 -4.91
N GLN A 187 -10.14 -16.96 -5.58
CA GLN A 187 -11.49 -17.18 -6.12
C GLN A 187 -11.54 -17.05 -7.65
#